data_aebe1ce1cd6031f03ba81ab3453815ab
#
_entry.id   aebe1ce1cd6031f03ba81ab3453815ab
#
_cell.length_a   1.000
_cell.length_b   1.000
_cell.length_c   1.000
_cell.angle_alpha   90.00
_cell.angle_beta   90.00
_cell.angle_gamma   90.00
#
_symmetry.space_group_name_H-M   'P 1'
#
loop_
_entity.id
_entity.type
_entity.pdbx_description
1 polymer ?
#
loop_
_entity_poly.entity_id
_entity_poly.type
_entity_poly.pdbx_seq_one_letter_code
_entity_poly.pdbx_strand_id
1 'polypeptide(L)'
;MIVIPTINLSQGVCVRPRTTKDAADVRVGHAVVVARSWAHVGFHRLDVRDLDAESGHGSNAGIVEDVIRDGALEIQAGWGVQSIPQIERFIDAGARRVVVGHRAIEEPRWLASAADQFPGLLIVRTDVRERRVVTRGWVRNLPLDIFDLVEDLEGLPLGGLLLTALGGNGHRTPADLAILEDVAESCEFPVIAVGGASTINDLRALEHRGLGAVLLGDALYSGELDAHAVAQEFGG
;
A
#
# COMPACT_ATOMS: atom_id res chain seq x y z
N MET A 1 -5.31 -10.51 10.88
CA MET A 1 -4.69 -9.46 10.01
C MET A 1 -3.55 -10.08 9.20
N ILE A 2 -3.25 -9.53 8.01
CA ILE A 2 -2.15 -10.01 7.16
C ILE A 2 -1.05 -8.95 7.08
N VAL A 3 0.21 -9.36 7.21
CA VAL A 3 1.37 -8.50 6.90
C VAL A 3 1.78 -8.72 5.46
N ILE A 4 1.90 -7.63 4.70
CA ILE A 4 2.28 -7.61 3.29
C ILE A 4 3.61 -6.87 3.17
N PRO A 5 4.72 -7.54 2.82
CA PRO A 5 5.96 -6.86 2.49
C PRO A 5 5.78 -5.91 1.32
N THR A 6 6.52 -4.80 1.32
CA THR A 6 6.52 -3.84 0.22
C THR A 6 7.88 -3.82 -0.46
N ILE A 7 7.91 -3.89 -1.79
CA ILE A 7 9.09 -3.57 -2.58
C ILE A 7 8.88 -2.24 -3.31
N ASN A 8 9.91 -1.42 -3.33
CA ASN A 8 9.88 -0.12 -3.98
C ASN A 8 10.79 -0.16 -5.20
N LEU A 9 10.27 0.30 -6.33
CA LEU A 9 11.00 0.38 -7.60
C LEU A 9 11.38 1.82 -7.88
N SER A 10 12.63 2.06 -8.16
CA SER A 10 13.15 3.34 -8.65
C SER A 10 14.25 3.09 -9.67
N GLN A 11 14.20 3.76 -10.80
CA GLN A 11 15.19 3.69 -11.88
C GLN A 11 15.54 2.24 -12.29
N GLY A 12 14.52 1.40 -12.39
CA GLY A 12 14.65 0.03 -12.88
C GLY A 12 15.11 -1.01 -11.85
N VAL A 13 15.27 -0.66 -10.57
CA VAL A 13 15.74 -1.57 -9.52
C VAL A 13 14.89 -1.47 -8.25
N CYS A 14 14.91 -2.55 -7.44
CA CYS A 14 14.40 -2.47 -6.09
C CYS A 14 15.29 -1.61 -5.22
N VAL A 15 14.67 -0.70 -4.49
CA VAL A 15 15.33 0.16 -3.52
C VAL A 15 14.66 0.07 -2.16
N ARG A 16 15.44 0.26 -1.11
CA ARG A 16 14.96 0.62 0.22
C ARG A 16 15.00 2.15 0.29
N PRO A 17 13.85 2.82 0.39
CA PRO A 17 13.81 4.28 0.49
C PRO A 17 14.59 4.74 1.72
N ARG A 18 15.24 5.88 1.59
CA ARG A 18 15.95 6.53 2.69
C ARG A 18 15.00 6.95 3.81
N THR A 19 15.46 6.81 5.02
CA THR A 19 14.74 7.27 6.23
C THR A 19 15.01 8.75 6.54
N THR A 20 16.07 9.34 5.96
CA THR A 20 16.43 10.75 6.10
C THR A 20 16.59 11.42 4.75
N LYS A 21 16.32 12.73 4.66
CA LYS A 21 16.38 13.49 3.39
C LYS A 21 17.76 13.49 2.72
N ASP A 22 18.83 13.32 3.50
CA ASP A 22 20.21 13.42 3.02
C ASP A 22 20.84 12.06 2.67
N ALA A 23 20.17 10.94 2.97
CA ALA A 23 20.63 9.62 2.62
C ALA A 23 20.20 9.25 1.19
N ALA A 24 21.04 8.53 0.45
CA ALA A 24 20.65 7.92 -0.82
C ALA A 24 19.83 6.65 -0.58
N ASP A 25 18.91 6.34 -1.51
CA ASP A 25 18.21 5.07 -1.50
C ASP A 25 19.19 3.91 -1.61
N VAL A 26 18.96 2.86 -0.83
CA VAL A 26 19.82 1.68 -0.85
C VAL A 26 19.28 0.71 -1.89
N ARG A 27 20.12 0.35 -2.88
CA ARG A 27 19.79 -0.70 -3.85
C ARG A 27 19.69 -2.05 -3.14
N VAL A 28 18.57 -2.74 -3.34
CA VAL A 28 18.32 -4.08 -2.77
C VAL A 28 18.62 -5.16 -3.79
N GLY A 29 18.22 -4.96 -5.06
CA GLY A 29 18.47 -5.92 -6.11
C GLY A 29 17.44 -5.91 -7.24
N HIS A 30 17.38 -7.01 -7.98
CA HIS A 30 16.40 -7.22 -9.05
C HIS A 30 15.02 -7.58 -8.47
N ALA A 31 13.96 -6.96 -8.94
CA ALA A 31 12.62 -7.05 -8.35
C ALA A 31 12.08 -8.47 -8.19
N VAL A 32 12.17 -9.29 -9.24
CA VAL A 32 11.71 -10.68 -9.21
C VAL A 32 12.49 -11.52 -8.18
N VAL A 33 13.80 -11.28 -8.05
CA VAL A 33 14.64 -12.00 -7.06
C VAL A 33 14.24 -11.60 -5.65
N VAL A 34 14.00 -10.31 -5.41
CA VAL A 34 13.54 -9.80 -4.10
C VAL A 34 12.14 -10.33 -3.78
N ALA A 35 11.22 -10.37 -4.75
CA ALA A 35 9.89 -10.95 -4.56
C ALA A 35 9.95 -12.43 -4.17
N ARG A 36 10.77 -13.22 -4.86
CA ARG A 36 10.98 -14.64 -4.52
C ARG A 36 11.62 -14.83 -3.15
N SER A 37 12.47 -13.90 -2.70
CA SER A 37 13.04 -13.98 -1.35
C SER A 37 11.97 -13.82 -0.28
N TRP A 38 10.99 -12.93 -0.48
CA TRP A 38 9.85 -12.80 0.44
C TRP A 38 8.94 -14.02 0.43
N ALA A 39 8.71 -14.65 -0.74
CA ALA A 39 8.01 -15.94 -0.82
C ALA A 39 8.75 -17.03 -0.04
N HIS A 40 10.09 -17.07 -0.14
CA HIS A 40 10.90 -18.06 0.59
C HIS A 40 10.90 -17.84 2.11
N VAL A 41 10.75 -16.61 2.57
CA VAL A 41 10.57 -16.28 4.01
C VAL A 41 9.22 -16.80 4.53
N GLY A 42 8.21 -16.97 3.67
CA GLY A 42 6.90 -17.51 4.03
C GLY A 42 5.74 -16.52 3.86
N PHE A 43 5.97 -15.37 3.24
CA PHE A 43 4.87 -14.47 2.87
C PHE A 43 4.14 -14.98 1.64
N HIS A 44 2.82 -14.72 1.55
CA HIS A 44 1.97 -15.12 0.41
C HIS A 44 1.57 -13.93 -0.46
N ARG A 45 1.72 -12.70 0.03
CA ARG A 45 1.36 -11.46 -0.65
C ARG A 45 2.52 -10.49 -0.68
N LEU A 46 2.53 -9.62 -1.70
CA LEU A 46 3.53 -8.57 -1.87
C LEU A 46 2.89 -7.31 -2.44
N ASP A 47 3.27 -6.16 -1.89
CA ASP A 47 2.96 -4.84 -2.45
C ASP A 47 4.12 -4.34 -3.30
N VAL A 48 3.84 -3.95 -4.55
CA VAL A 48 4.85 -3.43 -5.47
C VAL A 48 4.57 -1.97 -5.78
N ARG A 49 5.47 -1.10 -5.33
CA ARG A 49 5.39 0.35 -5.51
C ARG A 49 6.31 0.83 -6.61
N ASP A 50 5.77 1.53 -7.60
CA ASP A 50 6.53 2.25 -8.61
C ASP A 50 6.73 3.71 -8.17
N LEU A 51 7.88 4.02 -7.54
CA LEU A 51 8.18 5.36 -7.03
C LEU A 51 8.35 6.39 -8.15
N ASP A 52 8.82 5.95 -9.32
CA ASP A 52 9.00 6.84 -10.47
C ASP A 52 7.64 7.23 -11.06
N ALA A 53 6.70 6.27 -11.18
CA ALA A 53 5.33 6.54 -11.62
C ALA A 53 4.56 7.38 -10.59
N GLU A 54 4.72 7.10 -9.29
CA GLU A 54 4.08 7.85 -8.21
C GLU A 54 4.51 9.33 -8.21
N SER A 55 5.80 9.58 -8.45
CA SER A 55 6.36 10.94 -8.52
C SER A 55 6.18 11.62 -9.89
N GLY A 56 5.72 10.90 -10.90
CA GLY A 56 5.58 11.42 -12.27
C GLY A 56 6.91 11.57 -13.03
N HIS A 57 8.00 10.94 -12.57
CA HIS A 57 9.33 11.05 -13.17
C HIS A 57 9.75 9.83 -13.99
N GLY A 58 8.83 8.97 -14.35
CA GLY A 58 9.10 7.77 -15.13
C GLY A 58 8.10 6.67 -14.88
N SER A 59 8.46 5.42 -15.23
CA SER A 59 7.65 4.25 -14.93
C SER A 59 8.49 2.97 -14.96
N ASN A 60 8.26 2.09 -14.01
CA ASN A 60 8.80 0.74 -13.94
C ASN A 60 7.73 -0.32 -14.29
N ALA A 61 6.65 0.05 -15.00
CA ALA A 61 5.50 -0.81 -15.24
C ALA A 61 5.88 -2.19 -15.83
N GLY A 62 6.87 -2.27 -16.73
CA GLY A 62 7.36 -3.54 -17.26
C GLY A 62 7.94 -4.45 -16.17
N ILE A 63 8.71 -3.88 -15.24
CA ILE A 63 9.28 -4.63 -14.11
C ILE A 63 8.19 -5.08 -13.14
N VAL A 64 7.19 -4.23 -12.89
CA VAL A 64 6.01 -4.59 -12.10
C VAL A 64 5.31 -5.79 -12.70
N GLU A 65 5.09 -5.79 -14.04
CA GLU A 65 4.49 -6.93 -14.76
C GLU A 65 5.36 -8.19 -14.67
N ASP A 66 6.69 -8.07 -14.74
CA ASP A 66 7.58 -9.22 -14.61
C ASP A 66 7.44 -9.87 -13.21
N VAL A 67 7.32 -9.05 -12.15
CA VAL A 67 7.06 -9.53 -10.79
C VAL A 67 5.68 -10.19 -10.68
N ILE A 68 4.66 -9.61 -11.30
CA ILE A 68 3.30 -10.18 -11.31
C ILE A 68 3.30 -11.54 -12.03
N ARG A 69 3.88 -11.63 -13.24
CA ARG A 69 3.92 -12.84 -14.05
C ARG A 69 4.77 -13.95 -13.45
N ASP A 70 5.73 -13.61 -12.60
CA ASP A 70 6.54 -14.62 -11.89
C ASP A 70 5.69 -15.55 -11.00
N GLY A 71 4.57 -15.07 -10.47
CA GLY A 71 3.56 -15.87 -9.79
C GLY A 71 3.99 -16.47 -8.44
N ALA A 72 5.13 -16.08 -7.89
CA ALA A 72 5.61 -16.56 -6.60
C ALA A 72 4.74 -16.09 -5.43
N LEU A 73 4.07 -14.94 -5.59
CA LEU A 73 3.23 -14.28 -4.59
C LEU A 73 1.97 -13.68 -5.22
N GLU A 74 0.91 -13.49 -4.42
CA GLU A 74 -0.21 -12.64 -4.81
C GLU A 74 0.23 -11.17 -4.79
N ILE A 75 0.22 -10.52 -5.95
CA ILE A 75 0.71 -9.15 -6.08
C ILE A 75 -0.43 -8.14 -6.02
N GLN A 76 -0.32 -7.15 -5.14
CA GLN A 76 -0.97 -5.86 -5.30
C GLN A 76 0.04 -4.87 -5.86
N ALA A 77 -0.35 -4.12 -6.90
CA ALA A 77 0.55 -3.21 -7.61
C ALA A 77 -0.16 -1.90 -7.96
N GLY A 78 0.60 -0.87 -8.23
CA GLY A 78 0.02 0.41 -8.60
C GLY A 78 0.97 1.55 -8.26
N TRP A 79 0.52 2.49 -7.39
CA TRP A 79 1.32 3.62 -6.96
C TRP A 79 1.76 4.49 -8.15
N GLY A 80 0.80 5.18 -8.74
CA GLY A 80 1.00 6.00 -9.94
C GLY A 80 0.05 5.65 -11.08
N VAL A 81 -0.85 4.68 -10.88
CA VAL A 81 -1.91 4.35 -11.83
C VAL A 81 -2.91 5.51 -11.94
N GLN A 82 -3.11 5.98 -13.18
CA GLN A 82 -3.96 7.13 -13.48
C GLN A 82 -4.95 6.89 -14.63
N SER A 83 -5.05 5.66 -15.16
CA SER A 83 -5.95 5.38 -16.28
C SER A 83 -6.45 3.93 -16.24
N ILE A 84 -7.63 3.71 -16.83
CA ILE A 84 -8.23 2.38 -16.97
C ILE A 84 -7.30 1.42 -17.73
N PRO A 85 -6.67 1.80 -18.86
CA PRO A 85 -5.74 0.90 -19.54
C PRO A 85 -4.51 0.49 -18.68
N GLN A 86 -4.08 1.33 -17.72
CA GLN A 86 -3.02 0.93 -16.78
C GLN A 86 -3.52 -0.09 -15.76
N ILE A 87 -4.78 0.02 -15.32
CA ILE A 87 -5.42 -0.99 -14.45
C ILE A 87 -5.51 -2.32 -15.20
N GLU A 88 -6.10 -2.32 -16.41
CA GLU A 88 -6.25 -3.50 -17.27
C GLU A 88 -4.91 -4.22 -17.46
N ARG A 89 -3.87 -3.47 -17.77
CA ARG A 89 -2.53 -4.00 -17.99
C ARG A 89 -1.99 -4.80 -16.81
N PHE A 90 -2.19 -4.33 -15.59
CA PHE A 90 -1.75 -5.07 -14.39
C PHE A 90 -2.65 -6.27 -14.08
N ILE A 91 -3.96 -6.12 -14.25
CA ILE A 91 -4.91 -7.24 -14.09
C ILE A 91 -4.64 -8.34 -15.10
N ASP A 92 -4.43 -8.01 -16.39
CA ASP A 92 -4.11 -8.95 -17.45
C ASP A 92 -2.75 -9.65 -17.20
N ALA A 93 -1.80 -8.97 -16.56
CA ALA A 93 -0.55 -9.58 -16.11
C ALA A 93 -0.74 -10.57 -14.95
N GLY A 94 -1.88 -10.53 -14.23
CA GLY A 94 -2.21 -11.41 -13.12
C GLY A 94 -2.17 -10.74 -11.74
N ALA A 95 -2.16 -9.41 -11.65
CA ALA A 95 -2.24 -8.72 -10.37
C ALA A 95 -3.52 -9.07 -9.63
N ARG A 96 -3.39 -9.38 -8.34
CA ARG A 96 -4.53 -9.68 -7.47
C ARG A 96 -5.35 -8.44 -7.14
N ARG A 97 -4.69 -7.29 -7.03
CA ARG A 97 -5.29 -5.97 -6.77
C ARG A 97 -4.45 -4.87 -7.40
N VAL A 98 -5.10 -3.76 -7.73
CA VAL A 98 -4.45 -2.54 -8.24
C VAL A 98 -4.71 -1.38 -7.29
N VAL A 99 -3.64 -0.71 -6.86
CA VAL A 99 -3.69 0.46 -5.98
C VAL A 99 -3.87 1.71 -6.83
N VAL A 100 -4.94 2.45 -6.58
CA VAL A 100 -5.25 3.74 -7.20
C VAL A 100 -5.18 4.86 -6.16
N GLY A 101 -4.48 5.94 -6.51
CA GLY A 101 -4.14 7.01 -5.56
C GLY A 101 -5.00 8.26 -5.73
N HIS A 102 -4.33 9.42 -5.78
CA HIS A 102 -4.95 10.74 -5.72
C HIS A 102 -6.06 10.96 -6.76
N ARG A 103 -5.94 10.38 -7.96
CA ARG A 103 -6.98 10.50 -8.98
C ARG A 103 -8.32 9.91 -8.52
N ALA A 104 -8.28 8.79 -7.82
CA ALA A 104 -9.47 8.14 -7.28
C ALA A 104 -10.25 9.05 -6.32
N ILE A 105 -9.53 9.91 -5.59
CA ILE A 105 -10.11 10.86 -4.62
C ILE A 105 -10.54 12.15 -5.33
N GLU A 106 -9.73 12.65 -6.26
CA GLU A 106 -9.98 13.91 -6.97
C GLU A 106 -11.04 13.79 -8.05
N GLU A 107 -11.28 12.59 -8.60
CA GLU A 107 -12.23 12.28 -9.68
C GLU A 107 -13.16 11.10 -9.30
N PRO A 108 -14.16 11.28 -8.40
CA PRO A 108 -15.02 10.18 -7.91
C PRO A 108 -15.76 9.43 -9.03
N ARG A 109 -16.16 10.13 -10.10
CA ARG A 109 -16.82 9.50 -11.26
C ARG A 109 -15.89 8.56 -12.02
N TRP A 110 -14.61 8.89 -12.11
CA TRP A 110 -13.61 8.01 -12.70
C TRP A 110 -13.42 6.76 -11.83
N LEU A 111 -13.35 6.94 -10.50
CA LEU A 111 -13.25 5.82 -9.56
C LEU A 111 -14.45 4.88 -9.66
N ALA A 112 -15.67 5.41 -9.65
CA ALA A 112 -16.88 4.60 -9.78
C ALA A 112 -16.86 3.78 -11.07
N SER A 113 -16.55 4.41 -12.22
CA SER A 113 -16.44 3.71 -13.52
C SER A 113 -15.36 2.64 -13.52
N ALA A 114 -14.22 2.88 -12.86
CA ALA A 114 -13.15 1.89 -12.75
C ALA A 114 -13.55 0.73 -11.80
N ALA A 115 -14.20 1.02 -10.68
CA ALA A 115 -14.65 0.01 -9.72
C ALA A 115 -15.70 -0.92 -10.33
N ASP A 116 -16.63 -0.38 -11.13
CA ASP A 116 -17.63 -1.18 -11.85
C ASP A 116 -17.00 -2.12 -12.90
N GLN A 117 -15.91 -1.69 -13.54
CA GLN A 117 -15.19 -2.53 -14.51
C GLN A 117 -14.30 -3.59 -13.84
N PHE A 118 -13.78 -3.31 -12.65
CA PHE A 118 -12.87 -4.19 -11.91
C PHE A 118 -13.35 -4.46 -10.48
N PRO A 119 -14.54 -5.07 -10.30
CA PRO A 119 -15.15 -5.23 -8.99
C PRO A 119 -14.28 -6.06 -8.03
N GLY A 120 -14.01 -5.48 -6.85
CA GLY A 120 -13.20 -6.09 -5.81
C GLY A 120 -11.69 -6.09 -6.08
N LEU A 121 -11.23 -5.50 -7.20
CA LEU A 121 -9.81 -5.51 -7.56
C LEU A 121 -9.09 -4.19 -7.27
N LEU A 122 -9.81 -3.11 -7.01
CA LEU A 122 -9.21 -1.81 -6.75
C LEU A 122 -9.05 -1.54 -5.25
N ILE A 123 -7.87 -1.07 -4.87
CA ILE A 123 -7.58 -0.53 -3.54
C ILE A 123 -7.42 0.99 -3.69
N VAL A 124 -8.26 1.75 -3.00
CA VAL A 124 -8.10 3.22 -2.93
C VAL A 124 -7.03 3.55 -1.89
N ARG A 125 -6.02 4.32 -2.29
CA ARG A 125 -4.99 4.80 -1.37
C ARG A 125 -5.26 6.24 -0.97
N THR A 126 -5.17 6.50 0.33
CA THR A 126 -5.20 7.85 0.90
C THR A 126 -4.18 8.01 2.02
N ASP A 127 -3.68 9.22 2.17
CA ASP A 127 -2.83 9.64 3.28
C ASP A 127 -3.62 10.62 4.15
N VAL A 128 -3.46 10.55 5.48
CA VAL A 128 -4.23 11.36 6.44
C VAL A 128 -3.30 12.04 7.43
N ARG A 129 -3.56 13.32 7.66
CA ARG A 129 -2.95 14.09 8.74
C ARG A 129 -4.05 14.72 9.57
N GLU A 130 -4.13 14.36 10.86
CA GLU A 130 -5.15 14.90 11.78
C GLU A 130 -6.58 14.84 11.20
N ARG A 131 -6.98 13.67 10.67
CA ARG A 131 -8.26 13.41 9.98
C ARG A 131 -8.42 14.06 8.60
N ARG A 132 -7.52 14.96 8.17
CA ARG A 132 -7.59 15.57 6.84
C ARG A 132 -6.91 14.71 5.80
N VAL A 133 -7.61 14.48 4.70
CA VAL A 133 -7.08 13.77 3.54
C VAL A 133 -5.97 14.60 2.89
N VAL A 134 -4.84 13.95 2.64
CA VAL A 134 -3.66 14.55 2.00
C VAL A 134 -3.36 13.78 0.73
N THR A 135 -3.07 14.47 -0.35
CA THR A 135 -2.75 13.85 -1.64
C THR A 135 -1.40 14.33 -2.17
N ARG A 136 -0.96 13.71 -3.29
CA ARG A 136 0.26 14.11 -4.01
C ARG A 136 1.51 14.13 -3.12
N GLY A 137 1.76 13.03 -2.42
CA GLY A 137 2.96 12.89 -1.58
C GLY A 137 3.01 13.87 -0.41
N TRP A 138 1.87 14.08 0.28
CA TRP A 138 1.72 14.97 1.45
C TRP A 138 1.80 16.47 1.13
N VAL A 139 1.75 16.87 -0.14
CA VAL A 139 1.88 18.26 -0.56
C VAL A 139 0.54 18.99 -0.56
N ARG A 140 -0.55 18.30 -0.93
CA ARG A 140 -1.87 18.90 -1.05
C ARG A 140 -2.81 18.41 0.03
N ASN A 141 -3.19 19.31 0.96
CA ASN A 141 -4.27 19.07 1.90
C ASN A 141 -5.62 19.32 1.18
N LEU A 142 -6.50 18.34 1.23
CA LEU A 142 -7.88 18.51 0.75
C LEU A 142 -8.77 19.01 1.90
N PRO A 143 -9.80 19.80 1.61
CA PRO A 143 -10.83 20.17 2.59
C PRO A 143 -11.82 19.01 2.83
N LEU A 144 -11.28 17.79 2.95
CA LEU A 144 -12.01 16.54 3.05
C LEU A 144 -11.57 15.80 4.32
N ASP A 145 -12.51 15.43 5.18
CA ASP A 145 -12.27 14.56 6.32
C ASP A 145 -12.19 13.11 5.85
N ILE A 146 -11.46 12.25 6.57
CA ILE A 146 -11.33 10.83 6.19
C ILE A 146 -12.67 10.10 6.25
N PHE A 147 -13.55 10.46 7.16
CA PHE A 147 -14.87 9.82 7.29
C PHE A 147 -15.83 10.24 6.18
N ASP A 148 -15.75 11.51 5.73
CA ASP A 148 -16.48 11.94 4.54
C ASP A 148 -15.99 11.16 3.30
N LEU A 149 -14.69 10.91 3.18
CA LEU A 149 -14.15 10.05 2.11
C LEU A 149 -14.66 8.61 2.22
N VAL A 150 -14.69 8.03 3.42
CA VAL A 150 -15.22 6.66 3.63
C VAL A 150 -16.67 6.58 3.19
N GLU A 151 -17.50 7.56 3.56
CA GLU A 151 -18.92 7.66 3.14
C GLU A 151 -19.03 7.79 1.61
N ASP A 152 -18.19 8.60 0.96
CA ASP A 152 -18.14 8.72 -0.51
C ASP A 152 -17.73 7.41 -1.23
N LEU A 153 -17.03 6.52 -0.55
CA LEU A 153 -16.59 5.22 -1.08
C LEU A 153 -17.62 4.09 -0.84
N GLU A 154 -18.62 4.29 0.02
CA GLU A 154 -19.66 3.30 0.31
C GLU A 154 -20.41 2.86 -0.97
N GLY A 155 -20.72 1.57 -1.02
CA GLY A 155 -21.44 0.98 -2.16
C GLY A 155 -20.58 0.78 -3.43
N LEU A 156 -19.33 1.28 -3.48
CA LEU A 156 -18.43 0.95 -4.58
C LEU A 156 -17.82 -0.44 -4.38
N PRO A 157 -17.73 -1.27 -5.43
CA PRO A 157 -17.16 -2.61 -5.31
C PRO A 157 -15.62 -2.57 -5.23
N LEU A 158 -15.11 -2.04 -4.12
CA LEU A 158 -13.67 -1.89 -3.86
C LEU A 158 -13.07 -3.14 -3.21
N GLY A 159 -11.78 -3.37 -3.43
CA GLY A 159 -10.98 -4.41 -2.79
C GLY A 159 -10.38 -4.00 -1.45
N GLY A 160 -10.43 -2.72 -1.10
CA GLY A 160 -9.91 -2.19 0.16
C GLY A 160 -9.58 -0.71 0.14
N LEU A 161 -9.32 -0.17 1.33
CA LEU A 161 -8.80 1.17 1.55
C LEU A 161 -7.38 1.07 2.15
N LEU A 162 -6.40 1.63 1.48
CA LEU A 162 -5.02 1.69 1.93
C LEU A 162 -4.79 3.05 2.57
N LEU A 163 -4.59 3.06 3.89
CA LEU A 163 -4.55 4.27 4.70
C LEU A 163 -3.18 4.47 5.33
N THR A 164 -2.55 5.63 5.03
CA THR A 164 -1.36 6.10 5.72
C THR A 164 -1.75 7.14 6.78
N ALA A 165 -1.71 6.75 8.04
CA ALA A 165 -1.87 7.64 9.18
C ALA A 165 -0.60 7.56 10.03
N LEU A 166 0.35 8.47 9.79
CA LEU A 166 1.66 8.50 10.45
C LEU A 166 2.01 9.92 10.84
N GLY A 167 2.61 10.07 12.02
CA GLY A 167 3.26 11.30 12.43
C GLY A 167 4.43 11.68 11.53
N GLY A 168 4.89 12.92 11.61
CA GLY A 168 5.97 13.46 10.76
C GLY A 168 7.33 12.76 10.90
N ASN A 169 7.50 11.93 11.92
CA ASN A 169 8.69 11.10 12.18
C ASN A 169 8.56 9.65 11.67
N GLY A 170 7.46 9.31 10.97
CA GLY A 170 7.20 7.97 10.45
C GLY A 170 6.68 6.95 11.48
N HIS A 171 6.51 7.35 12.74
CA HIS A 171 5.90 6.53 13.78
C HIS A 171 4.45 6.91 14.00
N ARG A 172 3.63 5.93 14.41
CA ARG A 172 2.23 6.16 14.79
C ARG A 172 2.14 6.74 16.19
N THR A 173 1.27 7.72 16.31
CA THR A 173 0.82 8.24 17.61
C THR A 173 -0.45 7.49 18.07
N PRO A 174 -0.85 7.60 19.34
CA PRO A 174 -2.16 7.10 19.77
C PRO A 174 -3.34 7.67 18.96
N ALA A 175 -3.25 8.92 18.51
CA ALA A 175 -4.26 9.55 17.67
C ALA A 175 -4.34 8.91 16.27
N ASP A 176 -3.19 8.56 15.67
CA ASP A 176 -3.15 7.86 14.38
C ASP A 176 -3.76 6.45 14.50
N LEU A 177 -3.51 5.76 15.61
CA LEU A 177 -4.11 4.45 15.88
C LEU A 177 -5.63 4.52 16.05
N ALA A 178 -6.13 5.56 16.73
CA ALA A 178 -7.57 5.79 16.87
C ALA A 178 -8.24 6.05 15.51
N ILE A 179 -7.62 6.86 14.65
CA ILE A 179 -8.13 7.10 13.28
C ILE A 179 -8.19 5.79 12.49
N LEU A 180 -7.16 4.93 12.59
CA LEU A 180 -7.16 3.64 11.88
C LEU A 180 -8.27 2.71 12.37
N GLU A 181 -8.52 2.66 13.70
CA GLU A 181 -9.56 1.88 14.33
C GLU A 181 -10.96 2.38 13.91
N ASP A 182 -11.22 3.67 14.08
CA ASP A 182 -12.50 4.28 13.70
C ASP A 182 -12.82 4.09 12.20
N VAL A 183 -11.81 4.23 11.33
CA VAL A 183 -11.97 3.99 9.89
C VAL A 183 -12.21 2.51 9.60
N ALA A 184 -11.52 1.59 10.30
CA ALA A 184 -11.73 0.15 10.11
C ALA A 184 -13.13 -0.30 10.54
N GLU A 185 -13.69 0.33 11.58
CA GLU A 185 -15.07 0.07 12.04
C GLU A 185 -16.13 0.64 11.08
N SER A 186 -15.80 1.73 10.38
CA SER A 186 -16.74 2.42 9.48
C SER A 186 -16.72 1.87 8.05
N CYS A 187 -15.67 1.19 7.61
CA CYS A 187 -15.55 0.70 6.24
C CYS A 187 -16.22 -0.64 6.01
N GLU A 188 -16.94 -0.79 4.90
CA GLU A 188 -17.50 -2.08 4.43
C GLU A 188 -16.44 -3.00 3.82
N PHE A 189 -15.28 -2.49 3.45
CA PHE A 189 -14.17 -3.22 2.84
C PHE A 189 -12.90 -3.17 3.72
N PRO A 190 -11.94 -4.10 3.50
CA PRO A 190 -10.74 -4.19 4.34
C PRO A 190 -9.93 -2.89 4.36
N VAL A 191 -9.56 -2.42 5.55
CA VAL A 191 -8.62 -1.32 5.74
C VAL A 191 -7.21 -1.87 5.90
N ILE A 192 -6.28 -1.34 5.10
CA ILE A 192 -4.88 -1.72 5.02
C ILE A 192 -4.04 -0.55 5.54
N ALA A 193 -3.34 -0.73 6.64
CA ALA A 193 -2.45 0.30 7.17
C ALA A 193 -1.09 0.29 6.47
N VAL A 194 -0.41 1.44 6.39
CA VAL A 194 0.94 1.54 5.83
C VAL A 194 1.97 1.83 6.92
N GLY A 195 2.96 0.95 7.07
CA GLY A 195 4.09 1.13 7.98
C GLY A 195 3.72 1.28 9.47
N GLY A 196 4.60 1.88 10.23
CA GLY A 196 4.37 2.31 11.61
C GLY A 196 4.30 1.21 12.67
N ALA A 197 4.74 -0.01 12.35
CA ALA A 197 4.95 -1.11 13.29
C ALA A 197 6.43 -1.49 13.30
N SER A 198 7.02 -1.58 14.47
CA SER A 198 8.42 -1.95 14.71
C SER A 198 8.57 -3.17 15.63
N THR A 199 7.47 -3.60 16.25
CA THR A 199 7.44 -4.80 17.09
C THR A 199 6.25 -5.70 16.72
N ILE A 200 6.35 -6.99 17.08
CA ILE A 200 5.21 -7.93 16.97
C ILE A 200 3.98 -7.45 17.75
N ASN A 201 4.20 -6.80 18.89
CA ASN A 201 3.09 -6.25 19.68
C ASN A 201 2.38 -5.10 18.97
N ASP A 202 3.09 -4.29 18.16
CA ASP A 202 2.45 -3.28 17.31
C ASP A 202 1.54 -3.93 16.28
N LEU A 203 1.97 -5.06 15.69
CA LEU A 203 1.16 -5.82 14.72
C LEU A 203 -0.10 -6.39 15.38
N ARG A 204 0.03 -7.01 16.54
CA ARG A 204 -1.11 -7.49 17.33
C ARG A 204 -2.06 -6.36 17.72
N ALA A 205 -1.52 -5.19 18.08
CA ALA A 205 -2.33 -4.02 18.40
C ALA A 205 -3.13 -3.50 17.19
N LEU A 206 -2.59 -3.58 15.97
CA LEU A 206 -3.31 -3.27 14.73
C LEU A 206 -4.41 -4.31 14.43
N GLU A 207 -4.09 -5.60 14.61
CA GLU A 207 -5.06 -6.68 14.44
C GLU A 207 -6.26 -6.53 15.37
N HIS A 208 -6.02 -6.24 16.66
CA HIS A 208 -7.08 -6.01 17.64
C HIS A 208 -7.98 -4.81 17.31
N ARG A 209 -7.52 -3.87 16.48
CA ARG A 209 -8.28 -2.73 15.98
C ARG A 209 -9.04 -3.01 14.68
N GLY A 210 -9.16 -4.27 14.27
CA GLY A 210 -9.95 -4.65 13.11
C GLY A 210 -9.29 -4.41 11.76
N LEU A 211 -7.98 -4.09 11.71
CA LEU A 211 -7.28 -3.88 10.44
C LEU A 211 -7.19 -5.20 9.66
N GLY A 212 -7.51 -5.14 8.36
CA GLY A 212 -7.43 -6.30 7.46
C GLY A 212 -5.99 -6.68 7.11
N ALA A 213 -5.13 -5.69 6.91
CA ALA A 213 -3.71 -5.90 6.60
C ALA A 213 -2.84 -4.69 7.01
N VAL A 214 -1.52 -4.91 6.99
CA VAL A 214 -0.52 -3.83 7.10
C VAL A 214 0.58 -4.03 6.06
N LEU A 215 0.96 -2.94 5.37
CA LEU A 215 2.13 -2.91 4.50
C LEU A 215 3.36 -2.58 5.31
N LEU A 216 4.38 -3.43 5.21
CA LEU A 216 5.66 -3.21 5.87
C LEU A 216 6.82 -3.20 4.86
N GLY A 217 7.66 -2.20 4.94
CA GLY A 217 8.91 -2.08 4.19
C GLY A 217 10.10 -2.09 5.13
N ASP A 218 10.49 -0.92 5.58
CA ASP A 218 11.76 -0.69 6.26
C ASP A 218 12.01 -1.58 7.49
N ALA A 219 11.02 -1.80 8.34
CA ALA A 219 11.14 -2.64 9.53
C ALA A 219 11.52 -4.10 9.22
N LEU A 220 11.05 -4.63 8.07
CA LEU A 220 11.44 -5.97 7.61
C LEU A 220 12.83 -5.98 6.98
N TYR A 221 13.20 -4.95 6.19
CA TYR A 221 14.52 -4.86 5.56
C TYR A 221 15.64 -4.55 6.56
N SER A 222 15.35 -3.78 7.62
CA SER A 222 16.33 -3.43 8.65
C SER A 222 16.61 -4.58 9.64
N GLY A 223 15.70 -5.56 9.70
CA GLY A 223 15.73 -6.60 10.73
C GLY A 223 15.21 -6.11 12.09
N GLU A 224 14.58 -4.93 12.16
CA GLU A 224 13.88 -4.45 13.35
C GLU A 224 12.74 -5.41 13.72
N LEU A 225 12.05 -5.93 12.70
CA LEU A 225 11.13 -7.06 12.79
C LEU A 225 11.77 -8.31 12.19
N ASP A 226 11.75 -9.43 12.93
CA ASP A 226 12.14 -10.73 12.39
C ASP A 226 11.12 -11.17 11.33
N ALA A 227 11.53 -11.16 10.07
CA ALA A 227 10.65 -11.43 8.94
C ALA A 227 10.06 -12.86 8.97
N HIS A 228 10.83 -13.87 9.46
CA HIS A 228 10.33 -15.24 9.58
C HIS A 228 9.26 -15.34 10.68
N ALA A 229 9.48 -14.72 11.84
CA ALA A 229 8.50 -14.70 12.90
C ALA A 229 7.21 -13.98 12.46
N VAL A 230 7.34 -12.86 11.74
CA VAL A 230 6.20 -12.12 11.17
C VAL A 230 5.46 -12.97 10.13
N ALA A 231 6.17 -13.63 9.22
CA ALA A 231 5.55 -14.48 8.20
C ALA A 231 4.82 -15.68 8.83
N GLN A 232 5.37 -16.27 9.88
CA GLN A 232 4.77 -17.38 10.59
C GLN A 232 3.44 -17.01 11.28
N GLU A 233 3.34 -15.80 11.84
CA GLU A 233 2.14 -15.34 12.57
C GLU A 233 1.14 -14.61 11.66
N PHE A 234 1.63 -13.84 10.65
CA PHE A 234 0.84 -12.90 9.86
C PHE A 234 1.03 -13.04 8.33
N GLY A 235 1.72 -14.05 7.83
CA GLY A 235 2.08 -14.15 6.40
C GLY A 235 0.91 -14.45 5.46
N GLY A 236 -0.26 -14.85 5.98
CA GLY A 236 -1.52 -15.05 5.25
C GLY A 236 -1.82 -16.48 4.88
#